data_b651a0d7ba5bc47a9f7f8c97ce7963dd
#
_entry.id   b651a0d7ba5bc47a9f7f8c97ce7963dd
#
_cell.length_a   1.000
_cell.length_b   1.000
_cell.length_c   1.000
_cell.angle_alpha   90.00
_cell.angle_beta   90.00
_cell.angle_gamma   90.00
#
_symmetry.space_group_name_H-M   'P 1'
#
loop_
_entity.id
_entity.type
_entity.pdbx_description
1 polymer ?
#
loop_
_entity_poly.entity_id
_entity_poly.type
_entity_poly.pdbx_seq_one_letter_code
_entity_poly.pdbx_strand_id
1 'polypeptide(L)'
;MQENKQEKKSSGAWGWLGSGAVLLLLKGKAIISLLKLGKIAGPLISMMVSIWAYALISPWQFAVGFVALLFVHEIGHVIAAKRIGLPVSAPLFIPFMGALITMKKQPLDAREEAYVAFGGPILGSIGALIVFGAAYYYHSPLLYSLAYIGFFLNLINLLPIHPLDGGRIATAVTRWLWLVGLIGGLAVIIYLKSILFGVIWVMFAYDMYKKYISRRTKNQMHTVLKSFLIPIGDLQEQGYLIPGPEHKRELPFTTYSDLNRQQFVGVRWDNLDYYGTTTMPVQSLIGKVKVVQLDQLYVDASLQMKMSCEISFTVYDNDKYYDVPAASRWRYGAAYFVLAGVLGGMMYLVHVVGNVNL
;
A
#
# COMPACT_ATOMS: atom_id res chain seq x y z
N MET A 1 -40.79 58.28 40.77
CA MET A 1 -40.79 57.19 39.72
C MET A 1 -39.46 57.22 39.03
N GLN A 2 -38.53 56.34 39.46
CA GLN A 2 -37.26 56.17 38.80
C GLN A 2 -37.18 54.69 38.41
N GLU A 3 -37.14 54.45 37.09
CA GLU A 3 -36.97 53.17 36.49
C GLU A 3 -35.49 52.71 36.54
N ASN A 4 -35.24 51.60 37.16
CA ASN A 4 -33.91 51.00 37.32
C ASN A 4 -33.68 50.05 36.13
N LYS A 5 -32.86 50.45 35.16
CA LYS A 5 -32.45 49.67 34.03
C LYS A 5 -31.32 48.76 34.45
N GLN A 6 -31.59 47.49 34.66
CA GLN A 6 -30.55 46.44 34.83
C GLN A 6 -29.90 46.13 33.47
N GLU A 7 -28.60 46.47 33.37
CA GLU A 7 -27.73 46.02 32.30
C GLU A 7 -27.38 44.51 32.47
N LYS A 8 -27.81 43.72 31.54
CA LYS A 8 -27.52 42.30 31.46
C LYS A 8 -26.12 42.10 30.88
N LYS A 9 -25.13 41.84 31.71
CA LYS A 9 -23.77 41.44 31.31
C LYS A 9 -23.81 40.13 30.52
N SER A 10 -23.66 40.16 29.21
CA SER A 10 -23.35 38.99 28.36
C SER A 10 -21.85 38.77 28.32
N SER A 11 -21.29 38.06 29.25
CA SER A 11 -19.89 37.68 29.26
C SER A 11 -19.77 36.21 29.66
N GLY A 12 -19.68 35.32 28.69
CA GLY A 12 -19.49 33.92 29.02
C GLY A 12 -18.96 33.02 27.88
N ALA A 13 -19.39 33.27 26.65
CA ALA A 13 -19.05 32.34 25.55
C ALA A 13 -17.70 32.64 24.88
N TRP A 14 -17.29 33.89 24.80
CA TRP A 14 -16.03 34.28 24.12
C TRP A 14 -14.77 34.10 24.98
N GLY A 15 -14.92 34.09 26.29
CA GLY A 15 -13.79 33.85 27.21
C GLY A 15 -13.24 32.42 27.17
N TRP A 16 -14.11 31.44 26.90
CA TRP A 16 -13.72 30.03 26.79
C TRP A 16 -13.02 29.69 25.49
N LEU A 17 -13.39 30.36 24.39
CA LEU A 17 -12.73 30.19 23.09
C LEU A 17 -11.33 30.83 23.07
N GLY A 18 -11.15 31.95 23.75
CA GLY A 18 -9.85 32.63 23.88
C GLY A 18 -8.86 31.83 24.74
N SER A 19 -9.30 31.31 25.88
CA SER A 19 -8.44 30.52 26.77
C SER A 19 -8.03 29.17 26.16
N GLY A 20 -8.93 28.51 25.38
CA GLY A 20 -8.62 27.29 24.63
C GLY A 20 -7.56 27.54 23.54
N ALA A 21 -7.67 28.62 22.79
CA ALA A 21 -6.70 28.99 21.76
C ALA A 21 -5.33 29.34 22.34
N VAL A 22 -5.29 30.06 23.46
CA VAL A 22 -4.04 30.40 24.17
C VAL A 22 -3.37 29.16 24.77
N LEU A 23 -4.14 28.21 25.33
CA LEU A 23 -3.61 26.92 25.81
C LEU A 23 -3.08 26.05 24.67
N LEU A 24 -3.71 26.08 23.47
CA LEU A 24 -3.20 25.43 22.27
C LEU A 24 -1.90 26.06 21.78
N LEU A 25 -1.76 27.37 21.83
CA LEU A 25 -0.53 28.07 21.42
C LEU A 25 0.62 27.91 22.42
N LEU A 26 0.33 27.93 23.73
CA LEU A 26 1.35 27.70 24.77
C LEU A 26 1.83 26.26 24.85
N LYS A 27 1.01 25.29 24.45
CA LYS A 27 1.38 23.87 24.34
C LYS A 27 1.78 23.47 22.91
N GLY A 28 1.97 24.42 22.00
CA GLY A 28 2.29 24.15 20.58
C GLY A 28 3.50 23.25 20.39
N LYS A 29 4.55 23.38 21.24
CA LYS A 29 5.69 22.43 21.23
C LYS A 29 5.30 21.01 21.66
N ALA A 30 4.37 20.87 22.60
CA ALA A 30 3.85 19.58 23.00
C ALA A 30 2.93 18.98 21.92
N ILE A 31 2.14 19.81 21.25
CA ILE A 31 1.27 19.40 20.13
C ILE A 31 2.10 19.05 18.91
N ILE A 32 3.18 19.76 18.60
CA ILE A 32 4.14 19.43 17.53
C ILE A 32 4.92 18.16 17.90
N SER A 33 5.22 17.93 19.17
CA SER A 33 5.79 16.67 19.66
C SER A 33 4.77 15.53 19.56
N LEU A 34 3.47 15.78 19.82
CA LEU A 34 2.38 14.84 19.57
C LEU A 34 2.14 14.60 18.07
N LEU A 35 2.34 15.62 17.23
CA LEU A 35 2.27 15.48 15.75
C LEU A 35 3.48 14.73 15.18
N LYS A 36 4.64 14.72 15.86
CA LYS A 36 5.72 13.74 15.59
C LYS A 36 5.31 12.31 15.94
N LEU A 37 4.34 12.12 16.82
CA LEU A 37 3.58 10.87 17.01
C LEU A 37 2.62 10.58 15.84
N GLY A 38 2.49 11.43 14.83
CA GLY A 38 1.61 11.26 13.67
C GLY A 38 1.82 9.96 12.89
N LYS A 39 3.03 9.38 12.97
CA LYS A 39 3.30 8.03 12.44
C LYS A 39 2.60 6.92 13.22
N ILE A 40 2.25 7.16 14.47
CA ILE A 40 1.58 6.20 15.37
C ILE A 40 0.11 6.57 15.55
N ALA A 41 -0.22 7.86 15.55
CA ALA A 41 -1.59 8.34 15.74
C ALA A 41 -2.54 7.89 14.61
N GLY A 42 -2.10 7.93 13.35
CA GLY A 42 -2.90 7.46 12.21
C GLY A 42 -3.35 6.01 12.35
N PRO A 43 -2.45 5.05 12.55
CA PRO A 43 -2.79 3.65 12.83
C PRO A 43 -3.72 3.47 14.03
N LEU A 44 -3.46 4.14 15.15
CA LEU A 44 -4.30 4.02 16.36
C LEU A 44 -5.71 4.56 16.11
N ILE A 45 -5.85 5.73 15.49
CA ILE A 45 -7.15 6.31 15.15
C ILE A 45 -7.91 5.36 14.21
N SER A 46 -7.25 4.84 13.17
CA SER A 46 -7.88 3.91 12.23
C SER A 46 -8.30 2.59 12.90
N MET A 47 -7.52 2.08 13.88
CA MET A 47 -7.93 0.96 14.73
C MET A 47 -9.18 1.28 15.53
N MET A 48 -9.22 2.44 16.20
CA MET A 48 -10.40 2.85 17.00
C MET A 48 -11.64 2.99 16.12
N VAL A 49 -11.52 3.59 14.94
CA VAL A 49 -12.62 3.69 13.96
C VAL A 49 -13.09 2.30 13.53
N SER A 50 -12.16 1.36 13.29
CA SER A 50 -12.51 -0.01 12.92
C SER A 50 -13.19 -0.76 14.09
N ILE A 51 -12.69 -0.62 15.31
CA ILE A 51 -13.33 -1.20 16.51
C ILE A 51 -14.77 -0.67 16.64
N TRP A 52 -14.94 0.65 16.51
CA TRP A 52 -16.27 1.27 16.56
C TRP A 52 -17.21 0.72 15.48
N ALA A 53 -16.73 0.64 14.24
CA ALA A 53 -17.53 0.12 13.12
C ALA A 53 -17.94 -1.35 13.31
N TYR A 54 -17.03 -2.20 13.79
CA TYR A 54 -17.37 -3.59 14.10
C TYR A 54 -18.28 -3.71 15.32
N ALA A 55 -18.18 -2.82 16.31
CA ALA A 55 -19.05 -2.81 17.47
C ALA A 55 -20.51 -2.43 17.15
N LEU A 56 -20.79 -1.87 15.96
CA LEU A 56 -22.15 -1.65 15.49
C LEU A 56 -22.88 -2.95 15.13
N ILE A 57 -22.15 -4.02 14.79
CA ILE A 57 -22.70 -5.30 14.33
C ILE A 57 -22.33 -6.49 15.20
N SER A 58 -21.49 -6.30 16.21
CA SER A 58 -21.01 -7.35 17.12
C SER A 58 -20.82 -6.78 18.52
N PRO A 59 -20.75 -7.61 19.56
CA PRO A 59 -20.37 -7.16 20.90
C PRO A 59 -19.03 -6.43 20.87
N TRP A 60 -18.90 -5.31 21.61
CA TRP A 60 -17.70 -4.47 21.57
C TRP A 60 -16.42 -5.23 21.99
N GLN A 61 -16.55 -6.19 22.92
CA GLN A 61 -15.44 -7.06 23.35
C GLN A 61 -14.91 -7.91 22.17
N PHE A 62 -15.84 -8.44 21.36
CA PHE A 62 -15.47 -9.18 20.14
C PHE A 62 -14.81 -8.26 19.13
N ALA A 63 -15.34 -7.04 18.91
CA ALA A 63 -14.78 -6.06 18.00
C ALA A 63 -13.33 -5.71 18.37
N VAL A 64 -13.05 -5.46 19.65
CA VAL A 64 -11.69 -5.19 20.15
C VAL A 64 -10.78 -6.38 19.91
N GLY A 65 -11.19 -7.59 20.29
CA GLY A 65 -10.40 -8.81 20.10
C GLY A 65 -10.12 -9.11 18.63
N PHE A 66 -11.11 -8.91 17.77
CA PHE A 66 -10.98 -9.11 16.33
C PHE A 66 -9.97 -8.14 15.68
N VAL A 67 -10.07 -6.83 16.01
CA VAL A 67 -9.13 -5.83 15.50
C VAL A 67 -7.72 -6.05 16.08
N ALA A 68 -7.62 -6.53 17.32
CA ALA A 68 -6.33 -6.92 17.90
C ALA A 68 -5.70 -8.11 17.14
N LEU A 69 -6.47 -9.13 16.76
CA LEU A 69 -5.98 -10.23 15.93
C LEU A 69 -5.56 -9.78 14.55
N LEU A 70 -6.34 -8.88 13.91
CA LEU A 70 -5.94 -8.22 12.67
C LEU A 70 -4.61 -7.48 12.81
N PHE A 71 -4.45 -6.73 13.90
CA PHE A 71 -3.22 -6.00 14.19
C PHE A 71 -2.01 -6.94 14.33
N VAL A 72 -2.17 -8.06 15.05
CA VAL A 72 -1.11 -9.08 15.18
C VAL A 72 -0.72 -9.65 13.83
N HIS A 73 -1.70 -9.93 12.95
CA HIS A 73 -1.47 -10.38 11.58
C HIS A 73 -0.63 -9.35 10.80
N GLU A 74 -1.02 -8.07 10.81
CA GLU A 74 -0.30 -7.00 10.10
C GLU A 74 1.12 -6.78 10.64
N ILE A 75 1.31 -6.87 11.95
CA ILE A 75 2.64 -6.80 12.56
C ILE A 75 3.55 -7.92 12.03
N GLY A 76 2.99 -9.10 11.72
CA GLY A 76 3.73 -10.19 11.08
C GLY A 76 4.36 -9.76 9.75
N HIS A 77 3.61 -9.08 8.90
CA HIS A 77 4.12 -8.53 7.64
C HIS A 77 5.21 -7.47 7.88
N VAL A 78 4.98 -6.56 8.83
CA VAL A 78 5.96 -5.52 9.18
C VAL A 78 7.27 -6.13 9.66
N ILE A 79 7.22 -7.14 10.52
CA ILE A 79 8.42 -7.83 11.02
C ILE A 79 9.15 -8.53 9.88
N ALA A 80 8.42 -9.27 9.04
CA ALA A 80 9.01 -9.97 7.89
C ALA A 80 9.66 -9.00 6.91
N ALA A 81 8.98 -7.90 6.55
CA ALA A 81 9.52 -6.87 5.66
C ALA A 81 10.79 -6.22 6.22
N LYS A 82 10.78 -5.84 7.51
CA LYS A 82 11.96 -5.26 8.17
C LYS A 82 13.14 -6.20 8.20
N ARG A 83 12.93 -7.52 8.41
CA ARG A 83 14.02 -8.52 8.42
C ARG A 83 14.77 -8.60 7.10
N ILE A 84 14.11 -8.31 5.98
CA ILE A 84 14.76 -8.32 4.66
C ILE A 84 15.09 -6.89 4.17
N GLY A 85 15.03 -5.89 5.05
CA GLY A 85 15.43 -4.51 4.73
C GLY A 85 14.43 -3.75 3.88
N LEU A 86 13.17 -4.19 3.78
CA LEU A 86 12.12 -3.47 3.06
C LEU A 86 11.44 -2.44 3.99
N PRO A 87 11.54 -1.14 3.69
CA PRO A 87 10.86 -0.12 4.46
C PRO A 87 9.35 -0.16 4.18
N VAL A 88 8.56 -0.29 5.24
CA VAL A 88 7.09 -0.32 5.18
C VAL A 88 6.49 0.82 6.01
N SER A 89 5.26 1.21 5.67
CA SER A 89 4.45 2.11 6.50
C SER A 89 3.92 1.38 7.73
N ALA A 90 3.42 2.14 8.70
CA ALA A 90 2.57 1.57 9.73
C ALA A 90 1.23 1.09 9.12
N PRO A 91 0.60 0.05 9.66
CA PRO A 91 -0.67 -0.47 9.16
C PRO A 91 -1.80 0.56 9.34
N LEU A 92 -2.60 0.73 8.30
CA LEU A 92 -3.82 1.56 8.32
C LEU A 92 -5.03 0.64 8.25
N PHE A 93 -5.92 0.73 9.25
CA PHE A 93 -7.11 -0.10 9.34
C PHE A 93 -8.29 0.54 8.61
N ILE A 94 -8.95 -0.24 7.74
CA ILE A 94 -10.14 0.18 7.01
C ILE A 94 -11.27 -0.76 7.45
N PRO A 95 -12.34 -0.23 8.07
CA PRO A 95 -13.48 -1.05 8.48
C PRO A 95 -13.98 -1.92 7.34
N PHE A 96 -14.25 -3.19 7.61
CA PHE A 96 -14.77 -4.21 6.69
C PHE A 96 -13.87 -4.57 5.49
N MET A 97 -12.74 -3.87 5.29
CA MET A 97 -11.76 -4.15 4.24
C MET A 97 -10.46 -4.74 4.77
N GLY A 98 -10.24 -4.71 6.10
CA GLY A 98 -9.02 -5.19 6.73
C GLY A 98 -8.02 -4.07 7.00
N ALA A 99 -6.72 -4.35 6.86
CA ALA A 99 -5.68 -3.34 7.03
C ALA A 99 -4.74 -3.28 5.83
N LEU A 100 -4.12 -2.13 5.61
CA LEU A 100 -3.20 -1.87 4.50
C LEU A 100 -1.84 -1.44 5.04
N ILE A 101 -0.80 -2.14 4.59
CA ILE A 101 0.59 -1.75 4.77
C ILE A 101 1.14 -1.36 3.40
N THR A 102 1.67 -0.14 3.29
CA THR A 102 2.30 0.32 2.06
C THR A 102 3.80 0.03 2.12
N MET A 103 4.29 -0.73 1.14
CA MET A 103 5.72 -0.90 0.94
C MET A 103 6.27 0.34 0.23
N LYS A 104 7.26 0.99 0.84
CA LYS A 104 7.96 2.12 0.23
C LYS A 104 8.94 1.69 -0.87
N LYS A 105 9.27 0.41 -0.90
CA LYS A 105 10.19 -0.21 -1.85
C LYS A 105 9.59 -1.56 -2.28
N GLN A 106 9.54 -1.81 -3.56
CA GLN A 106 9.03 -3.09 -4.08
C GLN A 106 10.01 -4.23 -3.76
N PRO A 107 9.51 -5.46 -3.48
CA PRO A 107 10.35 -6.65 -3.37
C PRO A 107 11.19 -6.85 -4.62
N LEU A 108 12.37 -7.44 -4.47
CA LEU A 108 13.29 -7.73 -5.59
C LEU A 108 12.77 -8.84 -6.49
N ASP A 109 12.21 -9.86 -5.87
CA ASP A 109 11.71 -11.07 -6.52
C ASP A 109 10.49 -11.64 -5.77
N ALA A 110 9.86 -12.64 -6.38
CA ALA A 110 8.70 -13.31 -5.80
C ALA A 110 9.00 -14.03 -4.48
N ARG A 111 10.28 -14.36 -4.16
CA ARG A 111 10.68 -14.98 -2.87
C ARG A 111 10.57 -13.97 -1.74
N GLU A 112 11.10 -12.76 -1.94
CA GLU A 112 10.97 -11.69 -0.95
C GLU A 112 9.49 -11.34 -0.72
N GLU A 113 8.69 -11.27 -1.80
CA GLU A 113 7.25 -11.02 -1.70
C GLU A 113 6.54 -12.10 -0.90
N ALA A 114 6.80 -13.37 -1.19
CA ALA A 114 6.24 -14.50 -0.48
C ALA A 114 6.70 -14.54 0.99
N TYR A 115 7.96 -14.23 1.28
CA TYR A 115 8.47 -14.19 2.65
C TYR A 115 7.72 -13.16 3.50
N VAL A 116 7.49 -11.96 2.95
CA VAL A 116 6.69 -10.93 3.62
C VAL A 116 5.25 -11.39 3.79
N ALA A 117 4.67 -11.97 2.74
CA ALA A 117 3.29 -12.45 2.75
C ALA A 117 3.04 -13.56 3.79
N PHE A 118 4.01 -14.44 4.05
CA PHE A 118 3.92 -15.43 5.12
C PHE A 118 3.91 -14.81 6.53
N GLY A 119 4.50 -13.63 6.69
CA GLY A 119 4.65 -12.97 7.99
C GLY A 119 3.33 -12.81 8.73
N GLY A 120 2.30 -12.32 8.04
CA GLY A 120 0.95 -12.11 8.60
C GLY A 120 0.29 -13.40 9.07
N PRO A 121 0.06 -14.37 8.16
CA PRO A 121 -0.56 -15.64 8.52
C PRO A 121 0.17 -16.41 9.62
N ILE A 122 1.51 -16.39 9.66
CA ILE A 122 2.26 -17.08 10.71
C ILE A 122 2.05 -16.40 12.06
N LEU A 123 2.29 -15.08 12.16
CA LEU A 123 2.16 -14.39 13.44
C LEU A 123 0.70 -14.31 13.90
N GLY A 124 -0.23 -14.10 12.95
CA GLY A 124 -1.67 -14.13 13.21
C GLY A 124 -2.15 -15.49 13.73
N SER A 125 -1.60 -16.60 13.20
CA SER A 125 -1.89 -17.94 13.68
C SER A 125 -1.39 -18.15 15.12
N ILE A 126 -0.22 -17.65 15.47
CA ILE A 126 0.29 -17.66 16.84
C ILE A 126 -0.63 -16.85 17.76
N GLY A 127 -1.09 -15.67 17.33
CA GLY A 127 -2.05 -14.87 18.06
C GLY A 127 -3.36 -15.61 18.31
N ALA A 128 -3.92 -16.24 17.27
CA ALA A 128 -5.13 -17.05 17.38
C ALA A 128 -4.94 -18.26 18.32
N LEU A 129 -3.76 -18.90 18.28
CA LEU A 129 -3.42 -20.01 19.18
C LEU A 129 -3.36 -19.58 20.66
N ILE A 130 -2.78 -18.41 20.94
CA ILE A 130 -2.77 -17.84 22.29
C ILE A 130 -4.20 -17.58 22.79
N VAL A 131 -5.05 -17.00 21.92
CA VAL A 131 -6.46 -16.77 22.26
C VAL A 131 -7.20 -18.09 22.48
N PHE A 132 -6.91 -19.13 21.70
CA PHE A 132 -7.48 -20.47 21.89
C PHE A 132 -7.05 -21.09 23.23
N GLY A 133 -5.76 -20.98 23.59
CA GLY A 133 -5.26 -21.42 24.90
C GLY A 133 -5.97 -20.71 26.07
N ALA A 134 -6.18 -19.39 25.95
CA ALA A 134 -6.94 -18.63 26.91
C ALA A 134 -8.43 -19.05 26.93
N ALA A 135 -9.04 -19.30 25.76
CA ALA A 135 -10.40 -19.80 25.67
C ALA A 135 -10.59 -21.12 26.39
N TYR A 136 -9.63 -22.04 26.21
CA TYR A 136 -9.63 -23.34 26.88
C TYR A 136 -9.48 -23.23 28.39
N TYR A 137 -8.60 -22.32 28.87
CA TYR A 137 -8.35 -22.10 30.29
C TYR A 137 -9.54 -21.42 31.02
N TYR A 138 -10.12 -20.39 30.38
CA TYR A 138 -11.20 -19.60 31.00
C TYR A 138 -12.60 -20.11 30.64
N HIS A 139 -12.74 -21.13 29.82
CA HIS A 139 -14.02 -21.64 29.30
C HIS A 139 -14.93 -20.54 28.75
N SER A 140 -14.35 -19.57 28.03
CA SER A 140 -15.05 -18.39 27.55
C SER A 140 -15.57 -18.52 26.11
N PRO A 141 -16.90 -18.46 25.90
CA PRO A 141 -17.49 -18.51 24.53
C PRO A 141 -16.96 -17.41 23.62
N LEU A 142 -16.73 -16.21 24.19
CA LEU A 142 -16.17 -15.09 23.46
C LEU A 142 -14.77 -15.41 22.92
N LEU A 143 -13.90 -15.99 23.75
CA LEU A 143 -12.54 -16.33 23.35
C LEU A 143 -12.50 -17.48 22.35
N TYR A 144 -13.39 -18.48 22.45
CA TYR A 144 -13.53 -19.51 21.44
C TYR A 144 -13.94 -18.91 20.08
N SER A 145 -14.91 -18.00 20.08
CA SER A 145 -15.35 -17.30 18.86
C SER A 145 -14.21 -16.44 18.27
N LEU A 146 -13.43 -15.77 19.10
CA LEU A 146 -12.28 -14.98 18.68
C LEU A 146 -11.15 -15.86 18.11
N ALA A 147 -10.86 -17.01 18.75
CA ALA A 147 -9.87 -17.95 18.24
C ALA A 147 -10.30 -18.51 16.87
N TYR A 148 -11.57 -18.89 16.75
CA TYR A 148 -12.11 -19.41 15.50
C TYR A 148 -11.99 -18.39 14.36
N ILE A 149 -12.45 -17.16 14.57
CA ILE A 149 -12.36 -16.10 13.57
C ILE A 149 -10.90 -15.72 13.26
N GLY A 150 -10.02 -15.79 14.26
CA GLY A 150 -8.58 -15.56 14.08
C GLY A 150 -7.94 -16.58 13.15
N PHE A 151 -8.21 -17.88 13.34
CA PHE A 151 -7.75 -18.93 12.41
C PHE A 151 -8.38 -18.80 11.03
N PHE A 152 -9.69 -18.52 10.97
CA PHE A 152 -10.40 -18.27 9.71
C PHE A 152 -9.81 -17.10 8.93
N LEU A 153 -9.52 -15.98 9.58
CA LEU A 153 -8.92 -14.81 8.96
C LEU A 153 -7.56 -15.13 8.32
N ASN A 154 -6.72 -15.88 9.04
CA ASN A 154 -5.43 -16.29 8.51
C ASN A 154 -5.57 -17.31 7.36
N LEU A 155 -6.55 -18.22 7.45
CA LEU A 155 -6.83 -19.20 6.40
C LEU A 155 -7.37 -18.54 5.12
N ILE A 156 -8.30 -17.57 5.26
CA ILE A 156 -8.83 -16.86 4.09
C ILE A 156 -7.75 -16.01 3.41
N ASN A 157 -6.83 -15.43 4.19
CA ASN A 157 -5.68 -14.73 3.65
C ASN A 157 -4.69 -15.64 2.93
N LEU A 158 -4.71 -16.95 3.16
CA LEU A 158 -3.95 -17.93 2.39
C LEU A 158 -4.63 -18.34 1.08
N LEU A 159 -5.83 -17.87 0.76
CA LEU A 159 -6.40 -18.16 -0.57
C LEU A 159 -5.46 -17.63 -1.67
N PRO A 160 -5.16 -18.45 -2.70
CA PRO A 160 -4.20 -18.08 -3.73
C PRO A 160 -4.77 -17.06 -4.75
N ILE A 161 -5.33 -15.98 -4.25
CA ILE A 161 -6.02 -14.93 -5.01
C ILE A 161 -5.46 -13.57 -4.58
N HIS A 162 -5.00 -12.75 -5.53
CA HIS A 162 -4.67 -11.35 -5.23
C HIS A 162 -5.94 -10.55 -4.86
N PRO A 163 -5.90 -9.64 -3.89
CA PRO A 163 -4.72 -9.10 -3.20
C PRO A 163 -4.32 -9.84 -1.90
N LEU A 164 -4.90 -11.00 -1.61
CA LEU A 164 -4.62 -11.78 -0.39
C LEU A 164 -3.16 -12.29 -0.35
N ASP A 165 -2.67 -12.61 0.85
CA ASP A 165 -1.30 -13.10 1.05
C ASP A 165 -1.01 -14.39 0.31
N GLY A 166 -1.98 -15.31 0.26
CA GLY A 166 -1.88 -16.54 -0.51
C GLY A 166 -1.65 -16.30 -2.00
N GLY A 167 -2.21 -15.23 -2.57
CA GLY A 167 -1.91 -14.80 -3.94
C GLY A 167 -0.46 -14.41 -4.15
N ARG A 168 0.14 -13.71 -3.18
CA ARG A 168 1.56 -13.34 -3.19
C ARG A 168 2.47 -14.55 -2.97
N ILE A 169 2.10 -15.46 -2.07
CA ILE A 169 2.85 -16.70 -1.84
C ILE A 169 2.78 -17.59 -3.09
N ALA A 170 1.62 -17.68 -3.72
CA ALA A 170 1.42 -18.46 -4.94
C ALA A 170 2.37 -18.05 -6.07
N THR A 171 2.77 -16.76 -6.15
CA THR A 171 3.72 -16.29 -7.17
C THR A 171 5.08 -16.97 -7.05
N ALA A 172 5.54 -17.24 -5.83
CA ALA A 172 6.82 -17.91 -5.57
C ALA A 172 6.75 -19.44 -5.76
N VAL A 173 5.55 -20.04 -5.69
CA VAL A 173 5.34 -21.49 -5.84
C VAL A 173 5.06 -21.83 -7.30
N THR A 174 3.92 -21.42 -7.82
CA THR A 174 3.54 -21.59 -9.22
C THR A 174 2.38 -20.67 -9.58
N ARG A 175 2.41 -20.15 -10.80
CA ARG A 175 1.31 -19.31 -11.33
C ARG A 175 -0.02 -20.10 -11.45
N TRP A 176 0.03 -21.43 -11.55
CA TRP A 176 -1.16 -22.27 -11.69
C TRP A 176 -2.02 -22.34 -10.42
N LEU A 177 -1.44 -22.06 -9.25
CA LEU A 177 -2.21 -22.00 -7.99
C LEU A 177 -3.35 -20.98 -8.03
N TRP A 178 -3.25 -19.92 -8.81
CA TRP A 178 -4.34 -18.97 -8.96
C TRP A 178 -5.59 -19.57 -9.64
N LEU A 179 -5.37 -20.49 -10.61
CA LEU A 179 -6.49 -21.22 -11.20
C LEU A 179 -7.21 -22.07 -10.14
N VAL A 180 -6.44 -22.71 -9.26
CA VAL A 180 -7.01 -23.47 -8.12
C VAL A 180 -7.82 -22.53 -7.22
N GLY A 181 -7.30 -21.33 -6.92
CA GLY A 181 -8.00 -20.30 -6.15
C GLY A 181 -9.28 -19.81 -6.82
N LEU A 182 -9.25 -19.58 -8.13
CA LEU A 182 -10.42 -19.16 -8.89
C LEU A 182 -11.48 -20.27 -8.94
N ILE A 183 -11.10 -21.51 -9.20
CA ILE A 183 -12.03 -22.66 -9.25
C ILE A 183 -12.62 -22.92 -7.85
N GLY A 184 -11.78 -22.95 -6.81
CA GLY A 184 -12.21 -23.11 -5.42
C GLY A 184 -13.12 -21.97 -4.95
N GLY A 185 -12.75 -20.73 -5.26
CA GLY A 185 -13.59 -19.55 -4.98
C GLY A 185 -14.95 -19.63 -5.66
N LEU A 186 -15.00 -20.05 -6.94
CA LEU A 186 -16.26 -20.24 -7.66
C LEU A 186 -17.13 -21.31 -7.00
N ALA A 187 -16.56 -22.44 -6.60
CA ALA A 187 -17.28 -23.50 -5.91
C ALA A 187 -17.91 -23.01 -4.60
N VAL A 188 -17.16 -22.24 -3.80
CA VAL A 188 -17.65 -21.62 -2.56
C VAL A 188 -18.79 -20.65 -2.84
N ILE A 189 -18.70 -19.83 -3.88
CA ILE A 189 -19.73 -18.84 -4.25
C ILE A 189 -21.02 -19.53 -4.68
N ILE A 190 -20.91 -20.59 -5.47
CA ILE A 190 -22.07 -21.40 -5.89
C ILE A 190 -22.73 -22.03 -4.65
N TYR A 191 -21.94 -22.51 -3.70
CA TYR A 191 -22.45 -23.07 -2.44
C TYR A 191 -23.17 -22.02 -1.59
N LEU A 192 -22.57 -20.84 -1.43
CA LEU A 192 -23.12 -19.73 -0.64
C LEU A 192 -24.26 -18.99 -1.33
N LYS A 193 -24.45 -19.19 -2.65
CA LYS A 193 -25.47 -18.50 -3.48
C LYS A 193 -25.45 -16.98 -3.35
N SER A 194 -24.26 -16.39 -3.13
CA SER A 194 -24.10 -14.96 -2.89
C SER A 194 -23.72 -14.20 -4.17
N ILE A 195 -24.62 -13.35 -4.63
CA ILE A 195 -24.37 -12.50 -5.82
C ILE A 195 -23.20 -11.55 -5.58
N LEU A 196 -23.08 -11.00 -4.36
CA LEU A 196 -21.99 -10.07 -4.02
C LEU A 196 -20.62 -10.72 -4.19
N PHE A 197 -20.42 -11.92 -3.65
CA PHE A 197 -19.17 -12.66 -3.83
C PHE A 197 -18.94 -13.03 -5.30
N GLY A 198 -20.01 -13.31 -6.05
CA GLY A 198 -19.94 -13.54 -7.49
C GLY A 198 -19.38 -12.35 -8.26
N VAL A 199 -19.84 -11.14 -7.96
CA VAL A 199 -19.33 -9.91 -8.59
C VAL A 199 -17.85 -9.69 -8.26
N ILE A 200 -17.47 -9.86 -7.00
CA ILE A 200 -16.06 -9.73 -6.56
C ILE A 200 -15.19 -10.77 -7.29
N TRP A 201 -15.66 -12.02 -7.40
CA TRP A 201 -14.94 -13.06 -8.12
C TRP A 201 -14.73 -12.73 -9.60
N VAL A 202 -15.76 -12.21 -10.29
CA VAL A 202 -15.66 -11.79 -11.69
C VAL A 202 -14.61 -10.68 -11.85
N MET A 203 -14.57 -9.71 -10.93
CA MET A 203 -13.56 -8.67 -10.94
C MET A 203 -12.15 -9.25 -10.81
N PHE A 204 -11.94 -10.19 -9.88
CA PHE A 204 -10.64 -10.85 -9.71
C PHE A 204 -10.27 -11.73 -10.91
N ALA A 205 -11.22 -12.47 -11.46
CA ALA A 205 -10.99 -13.29 -12.67
C ALA A 205 -10.59 -12.42 -13.87
N TYR A 206 -11.24 -11.26 -14.04
CA TYR A 206 -10.90 -10.30 -15.08
C TYR A 206 -9.50 -9.67 -14.89
N ASP A 207 -9.16 -9.28 -13.65
CA ASP A 207 -7.85 -8.73 -13.34
C ASP A 207 -6.73 -9.76 -13.60
N MET A 208 -6.96 -11.01 -13.22
CA MET A 208 -6.04 -12.12 -13.49
C MET A 208 -5.91 -12.42 -15.00
N TYR A 209 -7.02 -12.42 -15.74
CA TYR A 209 -6.99 -12.55 -17.19
C TYR A 209 -6.13 -11.46 -17.83
N LYS A 210 -6.35 -10.21 -17.42
CA LYS A 210 -5.58 -9.05 -17.89
C LYS A 210 -4.09 -9.19 -17.57
N LYS A 211 -3.76 -9.62 -16.36
CA LYS A 211 -2.37 -9.72 -15.86
C LYS A 211 -1.59 -10.87 -16.47
N TYR A 212 -2.22 -12.04 -16.70
CA TYR A 212 -1.52 -13.27 -17.05
C TYR A 212 -1.76 -13.77 -18.46
N ILE A 213 -2.92 -13.53 -19.03
CA ILE A 213 -3.32 -14.03 -20.36
C ILE A 213 -3.22 -12.93 -21.39
N SER A 214 -3.68 -11.72 -21.09
CA SER A 214 -3.62 -10.61 -22.03
C SER A 214 -2.23 -10.02 -22.11
N ARG A 215 -1.40 -10.55 -23.01
CA ARG A 215 -0.06 -10.02 -23.31
C ARG A 215 -0.06 -8.61 -23.94
N ARG A 216 -1.22 -8.08 -24.26
CA ARG A 216 -1.39 -6.77 -24.94
C ARG A 216 -0.84 -5.59 -24.16
N THR A 217 -0.72 -5.71 -22.82
CA THR A 217 -0.27 -4.60 -21.96
C THR A 217 1.26 -4.50 -21.84
N LYS A 218 2.01 -5.56 -22.18
CA LYS A 218 3.49 -5.60 -22.01
C LYS A 218 4.26 -4.62 -22.92
N ASN A 219 3.68 -4.19 -24.05
CA ASN A 219 4.37 -3.33 -25.04
C ASN A 219 3.63 -2.02 -25.29
N GLN A 220 2.75 -1.57 -24.39
CA GLN A 220 2.16 -0.24 -24.57
C GLN A 220 3.21 0.83 -24.30
N MET A 221 3.45 1.64 -25.34
CA MET A 221 4.27 2.83 -25.21
C MET A 221 3.46 3.89 -24.47
N HIS A 222 4.00 4.34 -23.35
CA HIS A 222 3.45 5.43 -22.56
C HIS A 222 4.26 6.68 -22.82
N THR A 223 3.65 7.85 -22.61
CA THR A 223 4.34 9.12 -22.72
C THR A 223 4.13 9.91 -21.42
N VAL A 224 5.16 10.64 -21.01
CA VAL A 224 5.10 11.59 -19.90
C VAL A 224 5.73 12.91 -20.36
N LEU A 225 5.07 14.01 -20.02
CA LEU A 225 5.62 15.35 -20.27
C LEU A 225 6.44 15.78 -19.04
N LYS A 226 7.67 16.22 -19.31
CA LYS A 226 8.58 16.80 -18.32
C LYS A 226 9.11 18.12 -18.83
N SER A 227 9.19 19.11 -17.93
CA SER A 227 9.70 20.43 -18.29
C SER A 227 11.04 20.69 -17.61
N PHE A 228 11.94 21.31 -18.37
CA PHE A 228 13.25 21.73 -17.91
C PHE A 228 13.35 23.25 -18.10
N LEU A 229 14.05 23.92 -17.19
CA LEU A 229 14.35 25.34 -17.30
C LEU A 229 15.82 25.49 -17.69
N ILE A 230 16.08 26.23 -18.75
CA ILE A 230 17.41 26.47 -19.29
C ILE A 230 17.67 27.97 -19.22
N PRO A 231 18.68 28.43 -18.48
CA PRO A 231 19.07 29.85 -18.47
C PRO A 231 19.65 30.19 -19.86
N ILE A 232 19.01 31.10 -20.57
CA ILE A 232 19.41 31.46 -21.94
C ILE A 232 19.99 32.87 -22.06
N GLY A 233 19.93 33.70 -21.01
CA GLY A 233 20.46 35.06 -21.05
C GLY A 233 21.95 35.08 -21.44
N ASP A 234 22.78 34.39 -20.67
CA ASP A 234 24.22 34.28 -20.90
C ASP A 234 24.56 33.61 -22.24
N LEU A 235 23.75 32.62 -22.66
CA LEU A 235 23.93 31.92 -23.93
C LEU A 235 23.71 32.85 -25.14
N GLN A 236 22.72 33.75 -25.04
CA GLN A 236 22.49 34.76 -26.09
C GLN A 236 23.65 35.78 -26.19
N GLU A 237 24.17 36.21 -25.05
CA GLU A 237 25.33 37.11 -25.00
C GLU A 237 26.59 36.45 -25.62
N GLN A 238 26.75 35.15 -25.43
CA GLN A 238 27.84 34.36 -26.01
C GLN A 238 27.61 33.98 -27.47
N GLY A 239 26.50 34.41 -28.10
CA GLY A 239 26.21 34.19 -29.50
C GLY A 239 25.63 32.83 -29.86
N TYR A 240 25.12 32.07 -28.85
CA TYR A 240 24.42 30.83 -29.13
C TYR A 240 23.09 31.08 -29.83
N LEU A 241 22.77 30.27 -30.82
CA LEU A 241 21.49 30.33 -31.52
C LEU A 241 20.41 29.68 -30.65
N ILE A 242 19.53 30.49 -30.08
CA ILE A 242 18.41 30.00 -29.28
C ILE A 242 17.27 29.54 -30.17
N PRO A 243 16.82 28.28 -30.10
CA PRO A 243 15.76 27.76 -30.94
C PRO A 243 14.41 28.38 -30.61
N GLY A 244 13.60 28.62 -31.64
CA GLY A 244 12.25 29.16 -31.51
C GLY A 244 11.20 28.12 -31.04
N PRO A 245 9.96 28.58 -30.74
CA PRO A 245 8.88 27.73 -30.22
C PRO A 245 8.52 26.52 -31.07
N GLU A 246 8.67 26.64 -32.39
CA GLU A 246 8.37 25.56 -33.37
C GLU A 246 9.44 24.48 -33.47
N HIS A 247 10.57 24.64 -32.77
CA HIS A 247 11.69 23.72 -32.88
C HIS A 247 11.38 22.40 -32.17
N LYS A 248 11.28 21.33 -32.95
CA LYS A 248 11.04 19.95 -32.48
C LYS A 248 12.21 19.06 -32.84
N ARG A 249 12.83 18.41 -31.88
CA ARG A 249 13.91 17.45 -32.12
C ARG A 249 13.92 16.34 -31.07
N GLU A 250 14.54 15.24 -31.42
CA GLU A 250 14.90 14.21 -30.43
C GLU A 250 16.23 14.61 -29.77
N LEU A 251 16.27 14.41 -28.45
CA LEU A 251 17.45 14.68 -27.64
C LEU A 251 18.11 13.38 -27.17
N PRO A 252 19.43 13.34 -27.14
CA PRO A 252 20.14 12.24 -26.51
C PRO A 252 19.84 12.22 -25.00
N PHE A 253 19.72 11.02 -24.47
CA PHE A 253 19.41 10.81 -23.06
C PHE A 253 20.25 9.69 -22.47
N THR A 254 20.40 9.72 -21.16
CA THR A 254 20.98 8.66 -20.34
C THR A 254 20.01 8.26 -19.26
N THR A 255 20.05 7.00 -18.81
CA THR A 255 19.20 6.52 -17.74
C THR A 255 20.04 5.88 -16.64
N TYR A 256 19.73 6.17 -15.41
CA TYR A 256 20.36 5.56 -14.23
C TYR A 256 19.36 5.46 -13.09
N SER A 257 19.64 4.61 -12.10
CA SER A 257 18.84 4.51 -10.90
C SER A 257 19.71 4.77 -9.68
N ASP A 258 19.14 5.43 -8.68
CA ASP A 258 19.81 5.61 -7.39
C ASP A 258 19.73 4.32 -6.55
N LEU A 259 20.36 4.36 -5.37
CA LEU A 259 20.32 3.27 -4.41
C LEU A 259 18.91 2.98 -3.86
N ASN A 260 17.99 3.94 -3.98
CA ASN A 260 16.59 3.80 -3.63
C ASN A 260 15.73 3.25 -4.77
N ARG A 261 16.37 2.88 -5.90
CA ARG A 261 15.71 2.41 -7.15
C ARG A 261 14.82 3.45 -7.81
N GLN A 262 15.00 4.74 -7.49
CA GLN A 262 14.38 5.81 -8.24
C GLN A 262 15.11 5.94 -9.58
N GLN A 263 14.38 5.81 -10.69
CA GLN A 263 14.96 5.98 -12.02
C GLN A 263 14.98 7.45 -12.41
N PHE A 264 16.11 7.86 -12.96
CA PHE A 264 16.35 9.18 -13.52
C PHE A 264 16.60 9.08 -15.03
N VAL A 265 16.16 10.11 -15.74
CA VAL A 265 16.48 10.33 -17.13
C VAL A 265 17.26 11.64 -17.21
N GLY A 266 18.52 11.54 -17.67
CA GLY A 266 19.34 12.69 -17.99
C GLY A 266 19.15 13.04 -19.46
N VAL A 267 18.78 14.27 -19.76
CA VAL A 267 18.57 14.79 -21.12
C VAL A 267 19.66 15.79 -21.44
N ARG A 268 20.30 15.62 -22.57
CA ARG A 268 21.39 16.46 -23.01
C ARG A 268 21.02 17.22 -24.28
N TRP A 269 21.36 18.50 -24.32
CA TRP A 269 21.26 19.33 -25.51
C TRP A 269 22.59 20.00 -25.81
N ASP A 270 23.40 19.35 -26.66
CA ASP A 270 24.77 19.74 -26.95
C ASP A 270 24.91 21.18 -27.52
N ASN A 271 23.96 21.61 -28.36
CA ASN A 271 24.00 22.96 -28.96
C ASN A 271 23.79 24.10 -27.96
N LEU A 272 23.26 23.80 -26.74
CA LEU A 272 23.03 24.76 -25.65
C LEU A 272 23.89 24.45 -24.44
N ASP A 273 24.82 23.52 -24.56
CA ASP A 273 25.62 22.97 -23.46
C ASP A 273 24.80 22.66 -22.21
N TYR A 274 23.60 22.09 -22.42
CA TYR A 274 22.64 21.84 -21.36
C TYR A 274 22.56 20.36 -21.01
N TYR A 275 22.57 20.08 -19.71
CA TYR A 275 22.26 18.77 -19.14
C TYR A 275 21.26 18.90 -18.01
N GLY A 276 20.09 18.29 -18.13
CA GLY A 276 19.03 18.27 -17.13
C GLY A 276 18.61 16.87 -16.74
N THR A 277 18.22 16.65 -15.50
CA THR A 277 17.76 15.36 -15.02
C THR A 277 16.32 15.43 -14.54
N THR A 278 15.55 14.36 -14.75
CA THR A 278 14.18 14.24 -14.22
C THR A 278 13.93 12.82 -13.72
N THR A 279 12.98 12.68 -12.78
CA THR A 279 12.59 11.38 -12.25
C THR A 279 11.48 10.75 -13.07
N MET A 280 11.54 9.42 -13.22
CA MET A 280 10.46 8.63 -13.80
C MET A 280 9.51 8.13 -12.71
N PRO A 281 8.18 8.06 -12.98
CA PRO A 281 7.19 7.60 -12.01
C PRO A 281 7.30 6.10 -11.71
N VAL A 282 7.82 5.33 -12.67
CA VAL A 282 8.03 3.88 -12.58
C VAL A 282 9.31 3.49 -13.29
N GLN A 283 9.88 2.33 -12.96
CA GLN A 283 11.01 1.79 -13.72
C GLN A 283 10.57 1.51 -15.16
N SER A 284 11.32 2.03 -16.12
CA SER A 284 10.91 2.11 -17.51
C SER A 284 12.07 1.88 -18.47
N LEU A 285 11.77 1.29 -19.60
CA LEU A 285 12.67 1.32 -20.76
C LEU A 285 12.33 2.56 -21.58
N ILE A 286 13.23 3.53 -21.57
CA ILE A 286 13.04 4.78 -22.33
C ILE A 286 13.29 4.52 -23.79
N GLY A 287 12.31 4.85 -24.62
CA GLY A 287 12.43 4.72 -26.08
C GLY A 287 13.03 5.96 -26.71
N LYS A 288 12.46 7.13 -26.42
CA LYS A 288 12.92 8.41 -26.97
C LYS A 288 12.51 9.58 -26.08
N VAL A 289 13.26 10.67 -26.21
CA VAL A 289 12.98 11.97 -25.60
C VAL A 289 12.87 13.00 -26.72
N LYS A 290 11.71 13.65 -26.84
CA LYS A 290 11.43 14.62 -27.89
C LYS A 290 11.03 15.95 -27.30
N VAL A 291 11.64 17.02 -27.76
CA VAL A 291 11.20 18.40 -27.50
C VAL A 291 9.89 18.63 -28.24
N VAL A 292 8.86 19.03 -27.53
CA VAL A 292 7.51 19.30 -28.09
C VAL A 292 7.14 20.76 -28.04
N GLN A 293 7.67 21.51 -27.06
CA GLN A 293 7.37 22.93 -26.90
C GLN A 293 8.55 23.64 -26.24
N LEU A 294 8.83 24.85 -26.70
CA LEU A 294 9.80 25.77 -26.13
C LEU A 294 9.14 27.11 -25.87
N ASP A 295 9.16 27.57 -24.62
CA ASP A 295 8.61 28.86 -24.22
C ASP A 295 9.72 29.69 -23.56
N GLN A 296 9.83 30.96 -23.91
CA GLN A 296 10.70 31.88 -23.21
C GLN A 296 9.93 32.58 -22.10
N LEU A 297 10.52 32.64 -20.93
CA LEU A 297 9.91 33.24 -19.75
C LEU A 297 10.98 33.92 -18.87
N TYR A 298 10.56 34.94 -18.13
CA TYR A 298 11.41 35.57 -17.13
C TYR A 298 11.14 34.95 -15.77
N VAL A 299 12.18 34.40 -15.13
CA VAL A 299 12.14 33.85 -13.79
C VAL A 299 13.23 34.56 -12.97
N ASP A 300 12.88 35.15 -11.86
CA ASP A 300 13.81 35.87 -10.96
C ASP A 300 14.70 36.86 -11.72
N ALA A 301 14.09 37.66 -12.61
CA ALA A 301 14.74 38.65 -13.47
C ALA A 301 15.75 38.06 -14.48
N SER A 302 15.84 36.76 -14.66
CA SER A 302 16.67 36.10 -15.66
C SER A 302 15.81 35.56 -16.80
N LEU A 303 16.29 35.68 -18.04
CA LEU A 303 15.62 35.09 -19.20
C LEU A 303 15.92 33.59 -19.25
N GLN A 304 14.86 32.80 -19.18
CA GLN A 304 14.93 31.33 -19.21
C GLN A 304 14.09 30.76 -20.33
N MET A 305 14.51 29.63 -20.86
CA MET A 305 13.73 28.84 -21.79
C MET A 305 13.17 27.62 -21.08
N LYS A 306 11.84 27.51 -21.04
CA LYS A 306 11.14 26.32 -20.59
C LYS A 306 11.06 25.33 -21.73
N MET A 307 11.81 24.25 -21.62
CA MET A 307 11.80 23.14 -22.58
C MET A 307 10.86 22.04 -22.06
N SER A 308 9.76 21.81 -22.78
CA SER A 308 8.83 20.72 -22.51
C SER A 308 9.19 19.52 -23.38
N CYS A 309 9.56 18.42 -22.73
CA CYS A 309 9.93 17.17 -23.40
C CYS A 309 8.88 16.09 -23.19
N GLU A 310 8.51 15.42 -24.26
CA GLU A 310 7.78 14.17 -24.26
C GLU A 310 8.76 13.00 -24.15
N ILE A 311 8.68 12.25 -23.06
CA ILE A 311 9.48 11.05 -22.82
C ILE A 311 8.59 9.85 -23.12
N SER A 312 8.90 9.10 -24.17
CA SER A 312 8.21 7.87 -24.53
C SER A 312 8.90 6.69 -23.87
N PHE A 313 8.14 5.85 -23.20
CA PHE A 313 8.69 4.72 -22.45
C PHE A 313 7.74 3.53 -22.44
N THR A 314 8.29 2.36 -22.19
CA THR A 314 7.54 1.14 -21.82
C THR A 314 7.86 0.80 -20.37
N VAL A 315 6.86 0.36 -19.62
CA VAL A 315 7.08 -0.07 -18.24
C VAL A 315 8.01 -1.28 -18.24
N TYR A 316 9.07 -1.22 -17.45
CA TYR A 316 9.99 -2.33 -17.30
C TYR A 316 9.34 -3.44 -16.49
N ASP A 317 9.01 -4.56 -17.14
CA ASP A 317 8.54 -5.76 -16.50
C ASP A 317 9.73 -6.72 -16.36
N ASN A 318 10.15 -6.94 -15.11
CA ASN A 318 11.27 -7.84 -14.84
C ASN A 318 10.79 -9.30 -14.90
N ASP A 319 10.97 -9.96 -16.04
CA ASP A 319 10.64 -11.38 -16.18
C ASP A 319 11.40 -12.27 -15.18
N LYS A 320 12.56 -11.82 -14.70
CA LYS A 320 13.35 -12.50 -13.65
C LYS A 320 12.70 -12.42 -12.27
N TYR A 321 11.71 -11.54 -12.09
CA TYR A 321 10.96 -11.44 -10.82
C TYR A 321 10.35 -12.78 -10.40
N TYR A 322 9.84 -13.54 -11.37
CA TYR A 322 9.21 -14.84 -11.17
C TYR A 322 10.19 -16.03 -11.33
N ASP A 323 11.46 -15.76 -11.56
CA ASP A 323 12.47 -16.80 -11.67
C ASP A 323 12.92 -17.25 -10.29
N VAL A 324 12.11 -18.14 -9.69
CA VAL A 324 12.35 -18.71 -8.36
C VAL A 324 13.02 -20.08 -8.52
N PRO A 325 14.17 -20.35 -7.83
CA PRO A 325 14.80 -21.65 -7.84
C PRO A 325 13.87 -22.77 -7.37
N ALA A 326 13.94 -23.95 -7.98
CA ALA A 326 13.05 -25.08 -7.70
C ALA A 326 13.03 -25.46 -6.20
N ALA A 327 14.19 -25.46 -5.52
CA ALA A 327 14.27 -25.70 -4.08
C ALA A 327 13.45 -24.69 -3.25
N SER A 328 13.46 -23.42 -3.63
CA SER A 328 12.66 -22.39 -2.96
C SER A 328 11.17 -22.59 -3.24
N ARG A 329 10.79 -22.93 -4.47
CA ARG A 329 9.39 -23.24 -4.81
C ARG A 329 8.82 -24.34 -3.94
N TRP A 330 9.56 -25.43 -3.78
CA TRP A 330 9.16 -26.56 -2.92
C TRP A 330 9.05 -26.16 -1.44
N ARG A 331 9.98 -25.38 -0.92
CA ARG A 331 9.96 -24.88 0.47
C ARG A 331 8.73 -24.02 0.72
N TYR A 332 8.48 -23.02 -0.14
CA TYR A 332 7.30 -22.14 -0.01
C TYR A 332 6.00 -22.92 -0.22
N GLY A 333 5.96 -23.86 -1.18
CA GLY A 333 4.80 -24.72 -1.40
C GLY A 333 4.48 -25.61 -0.18
N ALA A 334 5.48 -26.32 0.34
CA ALA A 334 5.31 -27.13 1.54
C ALA A 334 4.83 -26.28 2.74
N ALA A 335 5.50 -25.16 3.01
CA ALA A 335 5.11 -24.27 4.10
C ALA A 335 3.65 -23.74 3.93
N TYR A 336 3.26 -23.41 2.71
CA TYR A 336 1.93 -22.95 2.39
C TYR A 336 0.85 -23.99 2.71
N PHE A 337 1.00 -25.21 2.21
CA PHE A 337 0.02 -26.27 2.43
C PHE A 337 0.01 -26.77 3.88
N VAL A 338 1.18 -26.84 4.53
CA VAL A 338 1.26 -27.18 5.97
C VAL A 338 0.52 -26.14 6.79
N LEU A 339 0.77 -24.83 6.57
CA LEU A 339 0.10 -23.76 7.30
C LEU A 339 -1.41 -23.77 7.07
N ALA A 340 -1.85 -23.96 5.82
CA ALA A 340 -3.28 -24.05 5.50
C ALA A 340 -3.93 -25.26 6.18
N GLY A 341 -3.27 -26.43 6.19
CA GLY A 341 -3.74 -27.64 6.87
C GLY A 341 -3.82 -27.47 8.39
N VAL A 342 -2.80 -26.87 8.98
CA VAL A 342 -2.81 -26.55 10.43
C VAL A 342 -3.96 -25.60 10.77
N LEU A 343 -4.17 -24.53 10.01
CA LEU A 343 -5.27 -23.59 10.25
C LEU A 343 -6.64 -24.24 10.13
N GLY A 344 -6.86 -25.07 9.08
CA GLY A 344 -8.10 -25.82 8.93
C GLY A 344 -8.31 -26.81 10.07
N GLY A 345 -7.28 -27.52 10.50
CA GLY A 345 -7.31 -28.44 11.64
C GLY A 345 -7.60 -27.70 12.95
N MET A 346 -6.99 -26.53 13.17
CA MET A 346 -7.26 -25.72 14.36
C MET A 346 -8.69 -25.17 14.39
N MET A 347 -9.23 -24.74 13.24
CA MET A 347 -10.64 -24.34 13.17
C MET A 347 -11.59 -25.49 13.56
N TYR A 348 -11.32 -26.68 13.03
CA TYR A 348 -12.09 -27.87 13.41
C TYR A 348 -11.96 -28.17 14.90
N LEU A 349 -10.74 -28.14 15.46
CA LEU A 349 -10.49 -28.36 16.88
C LEU A 349 -11.23 -27.33 17.76
N VAL A 350 -11.15 -26.05 17.42
CA VAL A 350 -11.87 -24.98 18.15
C VAL A 350 -13.38 -25.22 18.13
N HIS A 351 -13.91 -25.63 16.97
CA HIS A 351 -15.34 -25.95 16.84
C HIS A 351 -15.76 -27.12 17.73
N VAL A 352 -15.00 -28.21 17.71
CA VAL A 352 -15.32 -29.40 18.54
C VAL A 352 -15.19 -29.08 20.02
N VAL A 353 -14.07 -28.51 20.46
CA VAL A 353 -13.81 -28.17 21.87
C VAL A 353 -14.74 -27.09 22.36
N GLY A 354 -15.06 -26.09 21.54
CA GLY A 354 -16.01 -25.03 21.86
C GLY A 354 -17.41 -25.58 22.10
N ASN A 355 -17.90 -26.50 21.26
CA ASN A 355 -19.22 -27.09 21.41
C ASN A 355 -19.34 -28.05 22.61
N VAL A 356 -18.22 -28.62 23.06
CA VAL A 356 -18.21 -29.52 24.27
C VAL A 356 -18.14 -28.71 25.55
N ASN A 357 -17.53 -27.51 25.53
CA ASN A 357 -17.32 -26.70 26.73
C ASN A 357 -18.34 -25.54 26.88
N LEU A 358 -19.29 -25.40 25.97
CA LEU A 358 -20.43 -24.48 26.02
C LEU A 358 -21.72 -25.21 26.41
#